data_908b0164fb7df03f2d3095fd9ee19724
#
_entry.id   908b0164fb7df03f2d3095fd9ee19724
#
_cell.length_a   1.000
_cell.length_b   1.000
_cell.length_c   1.000
_cell.angle_alpha   90.00
_cell.angle_beta   90.00
_cell.angle_gamma   90.00
#
_symmetry.space_group_name_H-M   'P 1'
#
loop_
_entity.id
_entity.type
_entity.pdbx_description
1 polymer ?
#
loop_
_entity_poly.entity_id
_entity_poly.type
_entity_poly.pdbx_seq_one_letter_code
_entity_poly.pdbx_strand_id
1 'polypeptide(L)'
;MSILNTQINPRSEAFQANEAAMRHEVMTLRELTAAISQGGGDKARARHESRGKLFVRDRIDHLIDEGSPFLEFSALAAYRVYESEVPAAGVVTGIGRVSGVECVIVANDATVKGGTYYPLTVKKHLRAQEIARKHRLPCIYLVDSGGAFLPRQDEVFPDRDHFGRIFYNQATLSAEGIPQIAVVMGSCTAGGAYVPAMADESIIVKQQGTIFLGGPPLVKAATGETISAEDLGGADVHAKLSGVADHYAENDAHALQLARACVSRLNWQKRGRLKLQEPKPPRLDPAELYGIVGTDLKKPFDVREVIGRIVDDSAFDEFKRYYGDTLVTGFAHIHGHPVGIVANNGVLFSESAVKGAHFIELCAQRKIPLIFLQNITGFMVGSKYEHEGIAKHGAKLVTAVACARVPKFTVLIGGSFGAGNYGMCGRAYDPNLLFMWPNARISVMGGEQAAGVLAQVKREQLEREGQAWSAEDEEAFKRPTREQYEHQGHPTYASARLWDDGVIDPAQTRDVLGLSLAAAMNAEIEDTKFGVFRM
;
A
#
# COMPACT_ATOMS: atom_id res chain seq x y z
N MET A 1 11.38 -2.42 29.54
CA MET A 1 10.10 -1.94 29.02
C MET A 1 9.04 -2.14 30.08
N SER A 2 8.19 -1.15 30.32
CA SER A 2 7.04 -1.28 31.20
C SER A 2 5.86 -1.89 30.43
N ILE A 3 5.05 -2.69 31.12
CA ILE A 3 3.83 -3.24 30.54
C ILE A 3 2.74 -2.17 30.62
N LEU A 4 2.06 -1.93 29.51
CA LEU A 4 0.94 -1.01 29.45
C LEU A 4 -0.29 -1.63 30.14
N ASN A 5 -0.88 -0.85 31.04
CA ASN A 5 -2.15 -1.20 31.67
C ASN A 5 -3.30 -0.52 30.94
N THR A 6 -4.40 -1.25 30.72
CA THR A 6 -5.59 -0.67 30.10
C THR A 6 -6.49 0.07 31.08
N GLN A 7 -7.06 1.19 30.64
CA GLN A 7 -8.12 1.92 31.32
C GLN A 7 -9.49 1.67 30.66
N ILE A 8 -9.52 0.84 29.62
CA ILE A 8 -10.73 0.56 28.86
C ILE A 8 -11.69 -0.34 29.65
N ASN A 9 -12.95 0.02 29.62
CA ASN A 9 -14.03 -0.83 30.11
C ASN A 9 -14.86 -1.37 28.93
N PRO A 10 -14.65 -2.62 28.50
CA PRO A 10 -15.40 -3.21 27.37
C PRO A 10 -16.90 -3.32 27.59
N ARG A 11 -17.39 -3.16 28.84
CA ARG A 11 -18.83 -3.20 29.17
C ARG A 11 -19.48 -1.82 29.12
N SER A 12 -18.74 -0.74 28.90
CA SER A 12 -19.32 0.60 28.79
C SER A 12 -20.13 0.74 27.50
N GLU A 13 -21.23 1.49 27.56
CA GLU A 13 -22.09 1.77 26.40
C GLU A 13 -21.28 2.43 25.27
N ALA A 14 -20.37 3.35 25.60
CA ALA A 14 -19.52 4.03 24.62
C ALA A 14 -18.59 3.05 23.88
N PHE A 15 -17.97 2.10 24.59
CA PHE A 15 -17.14 1.07 23.98
C PHE A 15 -17.96 0.17 23.05
N GLN A 16 -19.10 -0.33 23.53
CA GLN A 16 -19.97 -1.22 22.76
C GLN A 16 -20.52 -0.54 21.50
N ALA A 17 -20.90 0.73 21.59
CA ALA A 17 -21.35 1.51 20.44
C ALA A 17 -20.22 1.69 19.41
N ASN A 18 -19.01 2.02 19.86
CA ASN A 18 -17.82 2.13 18.98
C ASN A 18 -17.49 0.78 18.33
N GLU A 19 -17.51 -0.31 19.11
CA GLU A 19 -17.23 -1.66 18.64
C GLU A 19 -18.24 -2.09 17.54
N ALA A 20 -19.52 -1.86 17.78
CA ALA A 20 -20.55 -2.19 16.80
C ALA A 20 -20.37 -1.41 15.49
N ALA A 21 -20.09 -0.10 15.58
CA ALA A 21 -19.85 0.74 14.41
C ALA A 21 -18.59 0.29 13.64
N MET A 22 -17.47 0.06 14.32
CA MET A 22 -16.23 -0.36 13.66
C MET A 22 -16.34 -1.77 13.05
N ARG A 23 -17.03 -2.69 13.72
CA ARG A 23 -17.29 -4.03 13.16
C ARG A 23 -18.14 -3.97 11.89
N HIS A 24 -19.07 -3.03 11.80
CA HIS A 24 -19.85 -2.80 10.60
C HIS A 24 -18.94 -2.34 9.44
N GLU A 25 -18.05 -1.37 9.67
CA GLU A 25 -17.08 -0.92 8.66
C GLU A 25 -16.14 -2.07 8.21
N VAL A 26 -15.65 -2.86 9.15
CA VAL A 26 -14.80 -4.02 8.83
C VAL A 26 -15.55 -5.07 8.02
N MET A 27 -16.82 -5.32 8.35
CA MET A 27 -17.66 -6.27 7.60
C MET A 27 -17.90 -5.77 6.17
N THR A 28 -18.24 -4.50 6.02
CA THR A 28 -18.40 -3.85 4.70
C THR A 28 -17.11 -3.95 3.86
N LEU A 29 -15.94 -3.72 4.48
CA LEU A 29 -14.64 -3.88 3.82
C LEU A 29 -14.41 -5.33 3.37
N ARG A 30 -14.71 -6.30 4.21
CA ARG A 30 -14.56 -7.74 3.90
C ARG A 30 -15.46 -8.16 2.75
N GLU A 31 -16.72 -7.74 2.75
CA GLU A 31 -17.67 -8.01 1.67
C GLU A 31 -17.21 -7.40 0.34
N LEU A 32 -16.76 -6.15 0.39
CA LEU A 32 -16.22 -5.46 -0.78
C LEU A 32 -14.98 -6.17 -1.33
N THR A 33 -14.03 -6.52 -0.45
CA THR A 33 -12.80 -7.23 -0.85
C THR A 33 -13.12 -8.61 -1.42
N ALA A 34 -14.06 -9.33 -0.82
CA ALA A 34 -14.53 -10.63 -1.33
C ALA A 34 -15.16 -10.50 -2.72
N ALA A 35 -15.99 -9.48 -2.96
CA ALA A 35 -16.57 -9.21 -4.27
C ALA A 35 -15.50 -8.88 -5.33
N ILE A 36 -14.54 -8.00 -5.00
CA ILE A 36 -13.42 -7.65 -5.89
C ILE A 36 -12.56 -8.87 -6.20
N SER A 37 -12.37 -9.76 -5.25
CA SER A 37 -11.56 -10.97 -5.42
C SER A 37 -12.12 -11.97 -6.44
N GLN A 38 -13.39 -11.83 -6.85
CA GLN A 38 -13.98 -12.63 -7.92
C GLN A 38 -13.50 -12.23 -9.34
N GLY A 39 -12.71 -11.15 -9.44
CA GLY A 39 -12.17 -10.69 -10.72
C GLY A 39 -13.25 -10.27 -11.70
N GLY A 40 -13.19 -10.77 -12.94
CA GLY A 40 -14.15 -10.48 -14.01
C GLY A 40 -15.54 -11.13 -13.87
N GLY A 41 -15.78 -11.83 -12.75
CA GLY A 41 -17.03 -12.52 -12.41
C GLY A 41 -17.14 -13.92 -13.04
N ASP A 42 -18.19 -14.65 -12.63
CA ASP A 42 -18.35 -16.09 -12.92
C ASP A 42 -18.23 -16.47 -14.39
N LYS A 43 -18.86 -15.69 -15.28
CA LYS A 43 -18.82 -15.98 -16.73
C LYS A 43 -17.42 -15.85 -17.30
N ALA A 44 -16.68 -14.81 -16.90
CA ALA A 44 -15.31 -14.59 -17.38
C ALA A 44 -14.36 -15.65 -16.79
N ARG A 45 -14.54 -15.99 -15.51
CA ARG A 45 -13.80 -17.04 -14.82
C ARG A 45 -14.05 -18.42 -15.48
N ALA A 46 -15.30 -18.82 -15.66
CA ALA A 46 -15.62 -20.09 -16.32
C ALA A 46 -15.02 -20.21 -17.74
N ARG A 47 -15.06 -19.10 -18.50
CA ARG A 47 -14.40 -19.05 -19.82
C ARG A 47 -12.87 -19.17 -19.72
N HIS A 48 -12.25 -18.62 -18.70
CA HIS A 48 -10.81 -18.70 -18.46
C HIS A 48 -10.42 -20.14 -18.09
N GLU A 49 -11.11 -20.74 -17.16
CA GLU A 49 -10.87 -22.11 -16.67
C GLU A 49 -11.16 -23.18 -17.76
N SER A 50 -12.17 -22.97 -18.63
CA SER A 50 -12.45 -23.88 -19.75
C SER A 50 -11.32 -24.00 -20.77
N ARG A 51 -10.33 -23.08 -20.72
CA ARG A 51 -9.11 -23.12 -21.52
C ARG A 51 -7.95 -23.84 -20.83
N GLY A 52 -8.20 -24.49 -19.67
CA GLY A 52 -7.18 -25.17 -18.87
C GLY A 52 -6.29 -24.25 -18.04
N LYS A 53 -6.69 -22.99 -17.84
CA LYS A 53 -5.95 -22.01 -17.04
C LYS A 53 -6.45 -21.99 -15.61
N LEU A 54 -5.55 -21.81 -14.66
CA LEU A 54 -5.91 -21.51 -13.28
C LEU A 54 -6.34 -20.04 -13.15
N PHE A 55 -7.31 -19.78 -12.27
CA PHE A 55 -7.65 -18.41 -11.90
C PHE A 55 -6.46 -17.70 -11.21
N VAL A 56 -6.37 -16.38 -11.32
CA VAL A 56 -5.19 -15.63 -10.84
C VAL A 56 -4.87 -15.88 -9.37
N ARG A 57 -5.87 -15.98 -8.50
CA ARG A 57 -5.66 -16.23 -7.07
C ARG A 57 -5.22 -17.68 -6.81
N ASP A 58 -5.78 -18.62 -7.54
CA ASP A 58 -5.36 -20.02 -7.49
C ASP A 58 -3.90 -20.18 -7.96
N ARG A 59 -3.48 -19.40 -8.97
CA ARG A 59 -2.06 -19.33 -9.38
C ARG A 59 -1.16 -18.86 -8.24
N ILE A 60 -1.56 -17.82 -7.51
CA ILE A 60 -0.80 -17.30 -6.36
C ILE A 60 -0.75 -18.33 -5.24
N ASP A 61 -1.88 -18.96 -4.90
CA ASP A 61 -1.96 -19.97 -3.84
C ASP A 61 -1.08 -21.18 -4.13
N HIS A 62 -0.96 -21.59 -5.41
CA HIS A 62 -0.05 -22.67 -5.82
C HIS A 62 1.43 -22.25 -5.88
N LEU A 63 1.69 -20.95 -6.00
CA LEU A 63 3.05 -20.42 -6.08
C LEU A 63 3.68 -20.24 -4.70
N ILE A 64 2.93 -19.73 -3.73
CA ILE A 64 3.45 -19.47 -2.37
C ILE A 64 3.62 -20.76 -1.56
N ASP A 65 4.38 -20.67 -0.49
CA ASP A 65 4.58 -21.81 0.41
C ASP A 65 3.29 -22.15 1.15
N GLU A 66 2.98 -23.43 1.26
CA GLU A 66 1.80 -23.91 1.96
C GLU A 66 1.72 -23.37 3.39
N GLY A 67 0.55 -22.87 3.77
CA GLY A 67 0.31 -22.24 5.08
C GLY A 67 1.01 -20.91 5.31
N SER A 68 1.72 -20.34 4.31
CA SER A 68 2.29 -19.01 4.45
C SER A 68 1.27 -17.93 4.07
N PRO A 69 1.27 -16.78 4.76
CA PRO A 69 0.39 -15.68 4.42
C PRO A 69 0.79 -15.00 3.11
N PHE A 70 -0.20 -14.43 2.43
CA PHE A 70 -0.01 -13.51 1.31
C PHE A 70 -0.40 -12.11 1.75
N LEU A 71 0.55 -11.18 1.84
CA LEU A 71 0.29 -9.78 2.13
C LEU A 71 -0.10 -9.09 0.81
N GLU A 72 -1.38 -9.16 0.44
CA GLU A 72 -1.91 -8.46 -0.71
C GLU A 72 -1.94 -6.95 -0.45
N PHE A 73 -1.49 -6.15 -1.41
CA PHE A 73 -1.61 -4.70 -1.34
C PHE A 73 -2.42 -4.14 -2.50
N SER A 74 -3.07 -2.99 -2.20
CA SER A 74 -3.93 -2.26 -3.15
C SER A 74 -5.07 -3.10 -3.74
N ALA A 75 -5.70 -3.97 -2.91
CA ALA A 75 -6.82 -4.83 -3.35
C ALA A 75 -8.00 -4.01 -3.91
N LEU A 76 -8.26 -2.80 -3.38
CA LEU A 76 -9.35 -1.92 -3.80
C LEU A 76 -8.99 -1.03 -5.00
N ALA A 77 -7.81 -1.17 -5.61
CA ALA A 77 -7.38 -0.35 -6.73
C ALA A 77 -8.42 -0.32 -7.86
N ALA A 78 -8.68 0.87 -8.41
CA ALA A 78 -9.65 1.16 -9.46
C ALA A 78 -11.14 0.99 -9.08
N TYR A 79 -11.48 0.73 -7.82
CA TYR A 79 -12.86 0.62 -7.38
C TYR A 79 -13.64 1.92 -7.68
N ARG A 80 -14.67 1.84 -8.51
CA ARG A 80 -15.52 2.97 -8.95
C ARG A 80 -14.74 4.17 -9.51
N VAL A 81 -13.62 3.93 -10.18
CA VAL A 81 -12.83 5.00 -10.82
C VAL A 81 -13.14 5.14 -12.31
N TYR A 82 -13.40 4.05 -12.97
CA TYR A 82 -13.68 4.03 -14.41
C TYR A 82 -15.17 3.81 -14.68
N GLU A 83 -15.61 4.10 -15.90
CA GLU A 83 -16.98 3.87 -16.38
C GLU A 83 -17.38 2.39 -16.33
N SER A 84 -16.41 1.50 -16.51
CA SER A 84 -16.58 0.05 -16.37
C SER A 84 -15.79 -0.45 -15.17
N GLU A 85 -16.27 -1.50 -14.52
CA GLU A 85 -15.56 -2.13 -13.41
C GLU A 85 -14.23 -2.75 -13.88
N VAL A 86 -13.18 -2.47 -13.11
CA VAL A 86 -11.82 -3.01 -13.26
C VAL A 86 -11.34 -3.49 -11.89
N PRO A 87 -11.89 -4.59 -11.35
CA PRO A 87 -11.58 -5.09 -10.02
C PRO A 87 -10.08 -5.25 -9.80
N ALA A 88 -9.59 -4.80 -8.64
CA ALA A 88 -8.18 -4.80 -8.27
C ALA A 88 -7.24 -4.19 -9.33
N ALA A 89 -7.77 -3.29 -10.19
CA ALA A 89 -7.08 -2.75 -11.37
C ALA A 89 -6.60 -3.84 -12.37
N GLY A 90 -7.24 -5.01 -12.42
CA GLY A 90 -6.89 -6.12 -13.33
C GLY A 90 -5.55 -6.80 -13.00
N VAL A 91 -4.97 -6.56 -11.84
CA VAL A 91 -3.70 -7.17 -11.41
C VAL A 91 -3.69 -7.38 -9.90
N VAL A 92 -3.32 -8.56 -9.45
CA VAL A 92 -3.12 -8.87 -8.03
C VAL A 92 -1.65 -8.67 -7.70
N THR A 93 -1.37 -7.91 -6.63
CA THR A 93 -0.01 -7.64 -6.18
C THR A 93 0.12 -7.87 -4.68
N GLY A 94 1.25 -8.41 -4.26
CA GLY A 94 1.48 -8.67 -2.84
C GLY A 94 2.86 -9.24 -2.57
N ILE A 95 3.14 -9.49 -1.30
CA ILE A 95 4.33 -10.21 -0.84
C ILE A 95 3.90 -11.59 -0.38
N GLY A 96 4.50 -12.63 -0.97
CA GLY A 96 4.32 -14.02 -0.58
C GLY A 96 5.66 -14.71 -0.39
N ARG A 97 5.70 -15.78 0.41
CA ARG A 97 6.89 -16.59 0.57
C ARG A 97 6.86 -17.71 -0.47
N VAL A 98 7.91 -17.80 -1.28
CA VAL A 98 8.10 -18.80 -2.33
C VAL A 98 9.40 -19.54 -2.07
N SER A 99 9.35 -20.83 -1.87
CA SER A 99 10.54 -21.65 -1.53
C SER A 99 11.41 -21.05 -0.41
N GLY A 100 10.76 -20.52 0.64
CA GLY A 100 11.40 -19.92 1.81
C GLY A 100 11.80 -18.44 1.65
N VAL A 101 11.66 -17.83 0.47
CA VAL A 101 12.06 -16.45 0.17
C VAL A 101 10.82 -15.56 0.03
N GLU A 102 10.79 -14.42 0.71
CA GLU A 102 9.75 -13.40 0.45
C GLU A 102 9.97 -12.79 -0.94
N CYS A 103 8.94 -12.84 -1.78
CA CYS A 103 8.93 -12.32 -3.14
C CYS A 103 7.78 -11.34 -3.34
N VAL A 104 7.97 -10.31 -4.15
CA VAL A 104 6.86 -9.53 -4.69
C VAL A 104 6.28 -10.31 -5.87
N ILE A 105 4.98 -10.52 -5.82
CA ILE A 105 4.21 -11.20 -6.85
C ILE A 105 3.34 -10.16 -7.56
N VAL A 106 3.41 -10.13 -8.91
CA VAL A 106 2.58 -9.30 -9.78
C VAL A 106 1.88 -10.23 -10.75
N ALA A 107 0.58 -10.46 -10.55
CA ALA A 107 -0.19 -11.44 -11.29
C ALA A 107 -1.33 -10.78 -12.06
N ASN A 108 -1.32 -10.86 -13.40
CA ASN A 108 -2.39 -10.35 -14.22
C ASN A 108 -3.67 -11.19 -14.06
N ASP A 109 -4.79 -10.53 -13.87
CA ASP A 109 -6.11 -11.17 -13.93
C ASP A 109 -6.70 -11.03 -15.34
N ALA A 110 -6.52 -12.05 -16.17
CA ALA A 110 -7.06 -12.06 -17.53
C ALA A 110 -8.59 -12.13 -17.60
N THR A 111 -9.27 -12.44 -16.48
CA THR A 111 -10.74 -12.38 -16.39
C THR A 111 -11.24 -10.93 -16.37
N VAL A 112 -10.39 -9.99 -15.93
CA VAL A 112 -10.66 -8.55 -15.91
C VAL A 112 -10.13 -7.91 -17.18
N LYS A 113 -11.03 -7.60 -18.12
CA LYS A 113 -10.69 -6.92 -19.40
C LYS A 113 -9.53 -7.58 -20.17
N GLY A 114 -9.38 -8.90 -20.09
CA GLY A 114 -8.28 -9.63 -20.74
C GLY A 114 -6.88 -9.31 -20.18
N GLY A 115 -6.77 -8.87 -18.94
CA GLY A 115 -5.51 -8.44 -18.33
C GLY A 115 -4.94 -7.14 -18.93
N THR A 116 -5.79 -6.31 -19.54
CA THR A 116 -5.39 -5.05 -20.16
C THR A 116 -4.98 -4.02 -19.09
N TYR A 117 -3.90 -3.27 -19.34
CA TYR A 117 -3.38 -2.25 -18.45
C TYR A 117 -4.13 -0.93 -18.60
N TYR A 118 -4.89 -0.56 -17.60
CA TYR A 118 -5.46 0.77 -17.34
C TYR A 118 -4.43 1.67 -16.62
N PRO A 119 -4.68 2.99 -16.52
CA PRO A 119 -3.74 3.88 -15.81
C PRO A 119 -3.43 3.41 -14.37
N LEU A 120 -4.44 2.96 -13.62
CA LEU A 120 -4.24 2.45 -12.27
C LEU A 120 -3.62 1.05 -12.22
N THR A 121 -3.73 0.25 -13.27
CA THR A 121 -2.98 -1.02 -13.40
C THR A 121 -1.48 -0.73 -13.48
N VAL A 122 -1.09 0.25 -14.29
CA VAL A 122 0.30 0.72 -14.39
C VAL A 122 0.80 1.23 -13.04
N LYS A 123 0.05 2.13 -12.41
CA LYS A 123 0.41 2.70 -11.09
C LYS A 123 0.59 1.61 -10.03
N LYS A 124 -0.28 0.60 -10.02
CA LYS A 124 -0.20 -0.53 -9.09
C LYS A 124 1.03 -1.41 -9.35
N HIS A 125 1.33 -1.71 -10.62
CA HIS A 125 2.52 -2.46 -10.98
C HIS A 125 3.80 -1.71 -10.59
N LEU A 126 3.87 -0.41 -10.88
CA LEU A 126 5.01 0.43 -10.48
C LEU A 126 5.20 0.47 -8.96
N ARG A 127 4.09 0.54 -8.19
CA ARG A 127 4.17 0.48 -6.73
C ARG A 127 4.69 -0.88 -6.24
N ALA A 128 4.30 -1.98 -6.87
CA ALA A 128 4.83 -3.30 -6.55
C ALA A 128 6.36 -3.37 -6.77
N GLN A 129 6.84 -2.84 -7.89
CA GLN A 129 8.28 -2.77 -8.17
C GLN A 129 9.03 -1.83 -7.21
N GLU A 130 8.41 -0.73 -6.78
CA GLU A 130 8.98 0.16 -5.77
C GLU A 130 9.11 -0.55 -4.41
N ILE A 131 8.09 -1.30 -3.99
CA ILE A 131 8.14 -2.13 -2.78
C ILE A 131 9.25 -3.19 -2.90
N ALA A 132 9.36 -3.84 -4.07
CA ALA A 132 10.42 -4.80 -4.33
C ALA A 132 11.82 -4.18 -4.17
N ARG A 133 12.03 -2.97 -4.72
CA ARG A 133 13.31 -2.26 -4.59
C ARG A 133 13.62 -1.89 -3.15
N LYS A 134 12.67 -1.28 -2.43
CA LYS A 134 12.86 -0.85 -1.05
C LYS A 134 13.16 -1.99 -0.09
N HIS A 135 12.50 -3.11 -0.30
CA HIS A 135 12.66 -4.29 0.54
C HIS A 135 13.67 -5.29 -0.03
N ARG A 136 14.23 -5.04 -1.22
CA ARG A 136 15.12 -5.94 -1.95
C ARG A 136 14.52 -7.33 -2.11
N LEU A 137 13.30 -7.41 -2.66
CA LEU A 137 12.56 -8.65 -2.85
C LEU A 137 12.61 -9.11 -4.30
N PRO A 138 12.90 -10.39 -4.59
CA PRO A 138 12.73 -10.94 -5.94
C PRO A 138 11.32 -10.68 -6.46
N CYS A 139 11.19 -10.37 -7.76
CA CYS A 139 9.91 -10.16 -8.41
C CYS A 139 9.50 -11.39 -9.21
N ILE A 140 8.26 -11.83 -9.06
CA ILE A 140 7.65 -12.88 -9.88
C ILE A 140 6.45 -12.27 -10.61
N TYR A 141 6.51 -12.28 -11.95
CA TYR A 141 5.46 -11.78 -12.82
C TYR A 141 4.68 -12.95 -13.40
N LEU A 142 3.42 -13.14 -13.03
CA LEU A 142 2.51 -14.10 -13.65
C LEU A 142 1.77 -13.38 -14.79
N VAL A 143 2.27 -13.53 -16.00
CA VAL A 143 1.87 -12.71 -17.16
C VAL A 143 0.73 -13.36 -17.93
N ASP A 144 -0.39 -12.64 -18.02
CA ASP A 144 -1.55 -13.00 -18.83
C ASP A 144 -2.27 -11.69 -19.22
N SER A 145 -1.67 -10.91 -20.16
CA SER A 145 -2.05 -9.53 -20.43
C SER A 145 -2.27 -9.24 -21.90
N GLY A 146 -3.34 -8.52 -22.19
CA GLY A 146 -3.63 -7.98 -23.52
C GLY A 146 -2.86 -6.70 -23.90
N GLY A 147 -1.95 -6.22 -23.03
CA GLY A 147 -1.20 -4.98 -23.25
C GLY A 147 -1.91 -3.72 -22.75
N ALA A 148 -1.56 -2.54 -23.29
CA ALA A 148 -2.10 -1.25 -22.85
C ALA A 148 -3.55 -1.02 -23.31
N PHE A 149 -4.35 -0.35 -22.48
CA PHE A 149 -5.71 0.06 -22.83
C PHE A 149 -5.71 1.24 -23.81
N LEU A 150 -5.85 0.94 -25.10
CA LEU A 150 -5.71 1.90 -26.19
C LEU A 150 -6.61 3.15 -26.07
N PRO A 151 -7.89 3.07 -25.64
CA PRO A 151 -8.73 4.27 -25.50
C PRO A 151 -8.20 5.32 -24.51
N ARG A 152 -7.29 4.94 -23.61
CA ARG A 152 -6.62 5.85 -22.65
C ARG A 152 -5.10 5.80 -22.79
N GLN A 153 -4.61 5.66 -24.02
CA GLN A 153 -3.18 5.53 -24.28
C GLN A 153 -2.36 6.72 -23.78
N ASP A 154 -2.91 7.91 -23.79
CA ASP A 154 -2.33 9.14 -23.28
C ASP A 154 -2.10 9.14 -21.74
N GLU A 155 -2.90 8.37 -21.00
CA GLU A 155 -2.75 8.17 -19.56
C GLU A 155 -1.92 6.91 -19.20
N VAL A 156 -1.52 6.11 -20.19
CA VAL A 156 -0.84 4.82 -19.98
C VAL A 156 0.58 4.81 -20.55
N PHE A 157 0.84 5.53 -21.66
CA PHE A 157 2.07 5.33 -22.46
C PHE A 157 3.11 6.46 -22.34
N PRO A 158 2.78 7.78 -22.53
CA PRO A 158 3.80 8.76 -22.91
C PRO A 158 4.60 9.35 -21.75
N ASP A 159 4.13 9.29 -20.50
CA ASP A 159 4.76 9.97 -19.39
C ASP A 159 5.79 9.09 -18.65
N ARG A 160 6.57 9.72 -17.79
CA ARG A 160 7.65 9.11 -17.01
C ARG A 160 7.20 7.89 -16.20
N ASP A 161 6.08 7.99 -15.48
CA ASP A 161 5.56 6.95 -14.58
C ASP A 161 4.41 6.17 -15.23
N HIS A 162 4.50 5.97 -16.55
CA HIS A 162 3.61 5.17 -17.37
C HIS A 162 4.21 3.79 -17.69
N PHE A 163 3.63 3.11 -18.66
CA PHE A 163 3.91 1.70 -18.99
C PHE A 163 5.40 1.42 -19.22
N GLY A 164 6.10 2.32 -19.90
CA GLY A 164 7.54 2.19 -20.14
C GLY A 164 8.40 2.16 -18.88
N ARG A 165 7.92 2.76 -17.79
CA ARG A 165 8.63 2.74 -16.49
C ARG A 165 8.69 1.35 -15.88
N ILE A 166 7.73 0.48 -16.16
CA ILE A 166 7.74 -0.93 -15.72
C ILE A 166 9.02 -1.62 -16.21
N PHE A 167 9.37 -1.46 -17.48
CA PHE A 167 10.54 -2.10 -18.09
C PHE A 167 11.84 -1.47 -17.62
N TYR A 168 11.87 -0.16 -17.49
CA TYR A 168 13.00 0.55 -16.89
C TYR A 168 13.28 0.04 -15.47
N ASN A 169 12.24 -0.09 -14.66
CA ASN A 169 12.37 -0.59 -13.30
C ASN A 169 12.84 -2.05 -13.28
N GLN A 170 12.30 -2.90 -14.17
CA GLN A 170 12.69 -4.30 -14.27
C GLN A 170 14.18 -4.45 -14.57
N ALA A 171 14.68 -3.71 -15.56
CA ALA A 171 16.10 -3.72 -15.93
C ALA A 171 17.00 -3.20 -14.79
N THR A 172 16.62 -2.11 -14.13
CA THR A 172 17.41 -1.54 -13.04
C THR A 172 17.35 -2.37 -11.77
N LEU A 173 16.22 -3.00 -11.46
CA LEU A 173 16.11 -3.96 -10.36
C LEU A 173 17.03 -5.16 -10.56
N SER A 174 17.06 -5.74 -11.76
CA SER A 174 18.02 -6.80 -12.12
C SER A 174 19.47 -6.34 -11.93
N ALA A 175 19.81 -5.14 -12.41
CA ALA A 175 21.14 -4.56 -12.25
C ALA A 175 21.52 -4.31 -10.77
N GLU A 176 20.55 -4.06 -9.90
CA GLU A 176 20.72 -3.93 -8.44
C GLU A 176 20.83 -5.32 -7.74
N GLY A 177 20.76 -6.41 -8.50
CA GLY A 177 20.78 -7.79 -7.97
C GLY A 177 19.49 -8.20 -7.28
N ILE A 178 18.37 -7.66 -7.75
CA ILE A 178 17.01 -8.06 -7.34
C ILE A 178 16.43 -8.91 -8.46
N PRO A 179 16.33 -10.25 -8.28
CA PRO A 179 15.93 -11.16 -9.35
C PRO A 179 14.54 -10.87 -9.93
N GLN A 180 14.44 -11.03 -11.24
CA GLN A 180 13.23 -10.81 -12.03
C GLN A 180 12.85 -12.12 -12.73
N ILE A 181 11.75 -12.75 -12.34
CA ILE A 181 11.28 -14.03 -12.89
C ILE A 181 9.92 -13.79 -13.55
N ALA A 182 9.80 -14.13 -14.84
CA ALA A 182 8.54 -14.03 -15.56
C ALA A 182 7.96 -15.40 -15.89
N VAL A 183 6.66 -15.57 -15.71
CA VAL A 183 5.91 -16.79 -16.02
C VAL A 183 4.80 -16.42 -17.00
N VAL A 184 4.95 -16.78 -18.26
CA VAL A 184 4.01 -16.45 -19.33
C VAL A 184 2.92 -17.54 -19.39
N MET A 185 1.78 -17.23 -18.78
CA MET A 185 0.63 -18.14 -18.62
C MET A 185 -0.54 -17.78 -19.54
N GLY A 186 -0.31 -16.88 -20.46
CA GLY A 186 -1.30 -16.41 -21.41
C GLY A 186 -0.71 -15.42 -22.40
N SER A 187 -1.54 -14.52 -22.89
CA SER A 187 -1.11 -13.51 -23.86
C SER A 187 -0.09 -12.55 -23.27
N CYS A 188 0.93 -12.23 -24.03
CA CYS A 188 1.94 -11.24 -23.71
C CYS A 188 2.25 -10.43 -24.98
N THR A 189 1.47 -9.36 -25.21
CA THR A 189 1.43 -8.66 -26.50
C THR A 189 1.97 -7.24 -26.38
N ALA A 190 2.54 -6.76 -27.48
CA ALA A 190 3.09 -5.40 -27.63
C ALA A 190 4.15 -5.07 -26.57
N GLY A 191 4.05 -3.92 -25.89
CA GLY A 191 4.96 -3.57 -24.81
C GLY A 191 5.05 -4.61 -23.70
N GLY A 192 3.98 -5.33 -23.41
CA GLY A 192 3.97 -6.43 -22.43
C GLY A 192 4.98 -7.55 -22.71
N ALA A 193 5.35 -7.76 -23.99
CA ALA A 193 6.34 -8.74 -24.40
C ALA A 193 7.73 -8.50 -23.79
N TYR A 194 8.02 -7.28 -23.36
CA TYR A 194 9.27 -6.97 -22.68
C TYR A 194 9.34 -7.51 -21.26
N VAL A 195 8.23 -7.79 -20.58
CA VAL A 195 8.24 -8.37 -19.23
C VAL A 195 9.00 -9.71 -19.20
N PRO A 196 8.66 -10.72 -20.01
CA PRO A 196 9.45 -11.95 -20.09
C PRO A 196 10.81 -11.76 -20.78
N ALA A 197 10.90 -10.92 -21.82
CA ALA A 197 12.14 -10.74 -22.59
C ALA A 197 13.25 -10.02 -21.80
N MET A 198 12.91 -9.29 -20.73
CA MET A 198 13.84 -8.58 -19.84
C MET A 198 13.93 -9.21 -18.45
N ALA A 199 13.26 -10.31 -18.22
CA ALA A 199 13.40 -11.06 -16.97
C ALA A 199 14.77 -11.79 -16.93
N ASP A 200 15.26 -12.06 -15.72
CA ASP A 200 16.50 -12.84 -15.55
C ASP A 200 16.28 -14.32 -15.91
N GLU A 201 15.09 -14.84 -15.59
CA GLU A 201 14.61 -16.14 -16.07
C GLU A 201 13.16 -16.03 -16.52
N SER A 202 12.81 -16.65 -17.66
CA SER A 202 11.44 -16.67 -18.18
C SER A 202 10.95 -18.10 -18.43
N ILE A 203 9.68 -18.31 -18.06
CA ILE A 203 8.96 -19.57 -18.18
C ILE A 203 7.77 -19.36 -19.09
N ILE A 204 7.52 -20.26 -20.02
CA ILE A 204 6.35 -20.19 -20.91
C ILE A 204 5.51 -21.46 -20.86
N VAL A 205 4.18 -21.30 -20.78
CA VAL A 205 3.23 -22.42 -20.77
C VAL A 205 2.85 -22.80 -22.20
N LYS A 206 3.03 -24.07 -22.53
CA LYS A 206 2.67 -24.67 -23.81
C LYS A 206 1.21 -24.40 -24.18
N GLN A 207 0.99 -24.01 -25.44
CA GLN A 207 -0.35 -23.79 -26.02
C GLN A 207 -1.22 -22.74 -25.28
N GLN A 208 -0.66 -22.03 -24.32
CA GLN A 208 -1.32 -20.96 -23.57
C GLN A 208 -0.53 -19.66 -23.61
N GLY A 209 0.77 -19.74 -23.34
CA GLY A 209 1.67 -18.60 -23.33
C GLY A 209 2.03 -18.17 -24.75
N THR A 210 1.92 -16.88 -25.05
CA THR A 210 2.40 -16.29 -26.30
C THR A 210 3.13 -14.98 -26.04
N ILE A 211 4.23 -14.76 -26.74
CA ILE A 211 5.04 -13.54 -26.65
C ILE A 211 5.25 -13.00 -28.06
N PHE A 212 4.80 -11.79 -28.34
CA PHE A 212 5.10 -11.10 -29.58
C PHE A 212 4.89 -9.59 -29.50
N LEU A 213 5.71 -8.81 -30.18
CA LEU A 213 5.58 -7.36 -30.27
C LEU A 213 4.37 -6.95 -31.10
N GLY A 214 4.10 -7.68 -32.19
CA GLY A 214 2.94 -7.51 -33.04
C GLY A 214 2.16 -8.81 -33.16
N GLY A 215 0.91 -8.84 -32.69
CA GLY A 215 0.06 -10.03 -32.83
C GLY A 215 -0.34 -10.36 -34.27
N PRO A 216 -0.94 -11.54 -34.50
CA PRO A 216 -1.31 -11.99 -35.85
C PRO A 216 -2.09 -10.97 -36.71
N PRO A 217 -3.04 -10.18 -36.14
CA PRO A 217 -3.72 -9.15 -36.93
C PRO A 217 -2.79 -8.04 -37.45
N LEU A 218 -1.81 -7.63 -36.63
CA LEU A 218 -0.83 -6.61 -37.00
C LEU A 218 0.15 -7.16 -38.05
N VAL A 219 0.63 -8.39 -37.89
CA VAL A 219 1.49 -9.07 -38.87
C VAL A 219 0.77 -9.15 -40.23
N LYS A 220 -0.50 -9.58 -40.24
CA LYS A 220 -1.30 -9.64 -41.47
C LYS A 220 -1.45 -8.26 -42.12
N ALA A 221 -1.70 -7.23 -41.33
CA ALA A 221 -1.86 -5.87 -41.88
C ALA A 221 -0.53 -5.31 -42.44
N ALA A 222 0.60 -5.62 -41.79
CA ALA A 222 1.91 -5.08 -42.18
C ALA A 222 2.60 -5.85 -43.31
N THR A 223 2.46 -7.18 -43.34
CA THR A 223 3.20 -8.07 -44.27
C THR A 223 2.32 -8.88 -45.20
N GLY A 224 1.03 -8.96 -44.93
CA GLY A 224 0.08 -9.85 -45.65
C GLY A 224 0.12 -11.31 -45.17
N GLU A 225 1.04 -11.66 -44.25
CA GLU A 225 1.18 -13.02 -43.74
C GLU A 225 0.02 -13.39 -42.82
N THR A 226 -0.53 -14.59 -43.01
CA THR A 226 -1.55 -15.17 -42.12
C THR A 226 -0.89 -16.27 -41.31
N ILE A 227 -0.73 -16.03 -40.00
CA ILE A 227 -0.05 -16.92 -39.06
C ILE A 227 -0.88 -17.05 -37.77
N SER A 228 -0.85 -18.23 -37.12
CA SER A 228 -1.49 -18.42 -35.84
C SER A 228 -0.69 -17.76 -34.72
N ALA A 229 -1.30 -17.47 -33.56
CA ALA A 229 -0.60 -16.94 -32.40
C ALA A 229 0.48 -17.91 -31.86
N GLU A 230 0.19 -19.21 -31.89
CA GLU A 230 1.13 -20.27 -31.45
C GLU A 230 2.34 -20.34 -32.38
N ASP A 231 2.12 -20.33 -33.71
CA ASP A 231 3.22 -20.39 -34.68
C ASP A 231 4.03 -19.07 -34.73
N LEU A 232 3.41 -17.93 -34.41
CA LEU A 232 4.08 -16.64 -34.38
C LEU A 232 4.97 -16.48 -33.13
N GLY A 233 4.48 -16.87 -31.99
CA GLY A 233 5.18 -16.60 -30.72
C GLY A 233 4.70 -17.46 -29.55
N GLY A 234 4.36 -18.71 -29.82
CA GLY A 234 4.03 -19.69 -28.77
C GLY A 234 5.27 -20.30 -28.10
N ALA A 235 5.02 -21.23 -27.18
CA ALA A 235 6.05 -21.83 -26.36
C ALA A 235 7.15 -22.54 -27.17
N ASP A 236 6.75 -23.28 -28.24
CA ASP A 236 7.71 -23.98 -29.09
C ASP A 236 8.63 -23.02 -29.84
N VAL A 237 8.13 -21.88 -30.28
CA VAL A 237 8.93 -20.84 -30.93
C VAL A 237 9.96 -20.26 -29.95
N HIS A 238 9.51 -19.88 -28.76
CA HIS A 238 10.37 -19.15 -27.83
C HIS A 238 11.35 -20.04 -27.06
N ALA A 239 10.98 -21.29 -26.80
CA ALA A 239 11.88 -22.22 -26.15
C ALA A 239 12.87 -22.93 -27.09
N LYS A 240 12.52 -23.09 -28.40
CA LYS A 240 13.32 -23.89 -29.33
C LYS A 240 14.00 -23.09 -30.46
N LEU A 241 13.43 -21.94 -30.85
CA LEU A 241 13.92 -21.16 -31.99
C LEU A 241 14.51 -19.81 -31.61
N SER A 242 13.75 -18.99 -30.88
CA SER A 242 14.18 -17.63 -30.52
C SER A 242 15.03 -17.55 -29.24
N GLY A 243 14.86 -18.52 -28.33
CA GLY A 243 15.57 -18.51 -27.04
C GLY A 243 15.09 -17.45 -26.05
N VAL A 244 13.89 -16.87 -26.26
CA VAL A 244 13.32 -15.88 -25.31
C VAL A 244 12.86 -16.54 -24.01
N ALA A 245 12.40 -17.79 -24.06
CA ALA A 245 11.99 -18.53 -22.89
C ALA A 245 13.06 -19.57 -22.49
N ASP A 246 13.43 -19.55 -21.20
CA ASP A 246 14.44 -20.46 -20.63
C ASP A 246 13.82 -21.79 -20.21
N HIS A 247 12.54 -21.77 -19.80
CA HIS A 247 11.85 -22.94 -19.29
C HIS A 247 10.52 -23.16 -20.01
N TYR A 248 10.27 -24.42 -20.38
CA TYR A 248 9.05 -24.88 -21.05
C TYR A 248 8.16 -25.62 -20.07
N ALA A 249 6.95 -25.13 -19.86
CA ALA A 249 5.97 -25.71 -18.95
C ALA A 249 4.80 -26.36 -19.70
N GLU A 250 4.36 -27.52 -19.24
CA GLU A 250 3.24 -28.25 -19.84
C GLU A 250 1.86 -27.62 -19.50
N ASN A 251 1.74 -26.97 -18.35
CA ASN A 251 0.52 -26.31 -17.86
C ASN A 251 0.85 -25.30 -16.76
N ASP A 252 -0.17 -24.60 -16.25
CA ASP A 252 -0.03 -23.61 -15.18
C ASP A 252 0.65 -24.19 -13.93
N ALA A 253 0.23 -25.36 -13.46
CA ALA A 253 0.80 -25.97 -12.25
C ALA A 253 2.30 -26.27 -12.42
N HIS A 254 2.70 -26.82 -13.58
CA HIS A 254 4.12 -27.07 -13.87
C HIS A 254 4.91 -25.76 -13.97
N ALA A 255 4.34 -24.71 -14.57
CA ALA A 255 5.00 -23.40 -14.64
C ALA A 255 5.27 -22.80 -13.26
N LEU A 256 4.32 -22.91 -12.33
CA LEU A 256 4.48 -22.47 -10.95
C LEU A 256 5.52 -23.28 -10.19
N GLN A 257 5.61 -24.59 -10.43
CA GLN A 257 6.68 -25.43 -9.88
C GLN A 257 8.07 -25.00 -10.40
N LEU A 258 8.18 -24.69 -11.69
CA LEU A 258 9.41 -24.16 -12.29
C LEU A 258 9.79 -22.80 -11.68
N ALA A 259 8.83 -21.91 -11.48
CA ALA A 259 9.06 -20.62 -10.82
C ALA A 259 9.57 -20.82 -9.36
N ARG A 260 8.96 -21.73 -8.61
CA ARG A 260 9.44 -22.11 -7.26
C ARG A 260 10.87 -22.66 -7.30
N ALA A 261 11.20 -23.47 -8.32
CA ALA A 261 12.56 -23.99 -8.52
C ALA A 261 13.55 -22.88 -8.85
N CYS A 262 13.17 -21.86 -9.67
CA CYS A 262 14.01 -20.68 -9.90
C CYS A 262 14.32 -19.95 -8.59
N VAL A 263 13.30 -19.68 -7.78
CA VAL A 263 13.49 -19.01 -6.49
C VAL A 263 14.38 -19.81 -5.55
N SER A 264 14.24 -21.14 -5.48
CA SER A 264 15.04 -22.00 -4.61
C SER A 264 16.55 -21.96 -4.93
N ARG A 265 16.91 -21.60 -6.17
CA ARG A 265 18.31 -21.53 -6.64
C ARG A 265 18.95 -20.14 -6.51
N LEU A 266 18.20 -19.12 -6.04
CA LEU A 266 18.70 -17.73 -5.96
C LEU A 266 19.84 -17.54 -4.95
N ASN A 267 20.11 -18.52 -4.08
CA ASN A 267 21.04 -18.36 -2.95
C ASN A 267 20.73 -17.08 -2.14
N TRP A 268 19.44 -16.85 -1.92
CA TRP A 268 18.95 -15.60 -1.35
C TRP A 268 19.24 -15.50 0.13
N GLN A 269 19.73 -14.35 0.58
CA GLN A 269 20.00 -14.09 1.98
C GLN A 269 19.47 -12.70 2.37
N LYS A 270 18.81 -12.64 3.54
CA LYS A 270 18.42 -11.38 4.15
C LYS A 270 19.66 -10.59 4.56
N ARG A 271 19.64 -9.28 4.28
CA ARG A 271 20.77 -8.37 4.56
C ARG A 271 20.54 -7.52 5.81
N GLY A 272 19.29 -7.34 6.24
CA GLY A 272 18.92 -6.60 7.45
C GLY A 272 19.43 -7.31 8.70
N ARG A 273 20.10 -6.55 9.57
CA ARG A 273 20.68 -7.08 10.81
C ARG A 273 20.02 -6.42 12.00
N LEU A 274 18.91 -6.99 12.47
CA LEU A 274 18.26 -6.60 13.71
C LEU A 274 18.46 -7.70 14.76
N LYS A 275 18.58 -7.29 16.02
CA LYS A 275 18.56 -8.23 17.15
C LYS A 275 17.10 -8.60 17.44
N LEU A 276 16.64 -9.68 16.84
CA LEU A 276 15.31 -10.20 17.08
C LEU A 276 15.19 -10.82 18.47
N GLN A 277 14.00 -10.75 19.03
CA GLN A 277 13.61 -11.46 20.25
C GLN A 277 12.58 -12.55 19.90
N GLU A 278 12.33 -13.45 20.84
CA GLU A 278 11.23 -14.40 20.70
C GLU A 278 9.89 -13.63 20.67
N PRO A 279 9.06 -13.82 19.64
CA PRO A 279 7.77 -13.15 19.53
C PRO A 279 6.85 -13.52 20.69
N LYS A 280 6.18 -12.53 21.28
CA LYS A 280 5.17 -12.73 22.31
C LYS A 280 3.85 -12.10 21.88
N PRO A 281 2.70 -12.77 22.10
CA PRO A 281 1.43 -12.14 21.85
C PRO A 281 1.26 -10.90 22.78
N PRO A 282 0.45 -9.91 22.37
CA PRO A 282 0.01 -8.86 23.29
C PRO A 282 -0.74 -9.47 24.47
N ARG A 283 -0.64 -8.86 25.64
CA ARG A 283 -1.46 -9.24 26.83
C ARG A 283 -2.89 -8.72 26.72
N LEU A 284 -3.09 -7.64 25.96
CA LEU A 284 -4.37 -6.99 25.70
C LEU A 284 -4.92 -7.51 24.38
N ASP A 285 -6.25 -7.78 24.33
CA ASP A 285 -6.89 -8.37 23.16
C ASP A 285 -6.92 -7.39 21.98
N PRO A 286 -6.31 -7.72 20.82
CA PRO A 286 -6.40 -6.89 19.62
C PRO A 286 -7.82 -6.60 19.13
N ALA A 287 -8.81 -7.46 19.41
CA ALA A 287 -10.19 -7.23 19.04
C ALA A 287 -10.81 -6.03 19.77
N GLU A 288 -10.29 -5.64 20.91
CA GLU A 288 -10.74 -4.43 21.63
C GLU A 288 -10.44 -3.13 20.88
N LEU A 289 -9.56 -3.16 19.86
CA LEU A 289 -9.31 -2.00 19.00
C LEU A 289 -10.58 -1.45 18.35
N TYR A 290 -11.55 -2.29 18.08
CA TYR A 290 -12.82 -1.87 17.50
C TYR A 290 -13.61 -0.92 18.43
N GLY A 291 -13.60 -1.19 19.74
CA GLY A 291 -14.31 -0.37 20.73
C GLY A 291 -13.51 0.84 21.22
N ILE A 292 -12.17 0.82 21.08
CA ILE A 292 -11.30 1.90 21.52
C ILE A 292 -11.38 3.09 20.57
N VAL A 293 -11.18 2.85 19.28
CA VAL A 293 -11.07 3.93 18.29
C VAL A 293 -12.44 4.35 17.75
N GLY A 294 -13.32 3.40 17.44
CA GLY A 294 -14.61 3.69 16.86
C GLY A 294 -14.54 4.38 15.49
N THR A 295 -15.65 4.93 15.04
CA THR A 295 -15.76 5.60 13.73
C THR A 295 -15.90 7.12 13.83
N ASP A 296 -16.15 7.68 15.02
CA ASP A 296 -16.27 9.11 15.24
C ASP A 296 -14.90 9.72 15.56
N LEU A 297 -14.29 10.34 14.56
CA LEU A 297 -12.95 10.95 14.68
C LEU A 297 -12.88 12.15 15.65
N LYS A 298 -14.01 12.65 16.15
CA LYS A 298 -14.06 13.74 17.14
C LYS A 298 -13.88 13.22 18.57
N LYS A 299 -14.08 11.90 18.78
CA LYS A 299 -13.92 11.29 20.08
C LYS A 299 -12.44 10.98 20.35
N PRO A 300 -11.83 11.59 21.38
CA PRO A 300 -10.45 11.30 21.73
C PRO A 300 -10.32 9.91 22.38
N PHE A 301 -9.18 9.29 22.17
CA PHE A 301 -8.73 8.08 22.87
C PHE A 301 -7.24 8.18 23.18
N ASP A 302 -6.76 7.48 24.21
CA ASP A 302 -5.33 7.37 24.47
C ASP A 302 -4.71 6.36 23.49
N VAL A 303 -3.77 6.80 22.66
CA VAL A 303 -3.12 5.94 21.66
C VAL A 303 -2.28 4.81 22.30
N ARG A 304 -1.93 4.91 23.59
CA ARG A 304 -1.27 3.83 24.32
C ARG A 304 -2.15 2.57 24.39
N GLU A 305 -3.47 2.74 24.40
CA GLU A 305 -4.41 1.62 24.31
C GLU A 305 -4.29 0.87 22.98
N VAL A 306 -4.05 1.58 21.88
CA VAL A 306 -3.74 0.97 20.59
C VAL A 306 -2.39 0.28 20.60
N ILE A 307 -1.35 0.97 21.09
CA ILE A 307 0.01 0.42 21.15
C ILE A 307 0.03 -0.89 21.95
N GLY A 308 -0.62 -0.93 23.12
CA GLY A 308 -0.65 -2.12 23.98
C GLY A 308 -1.30 -3.36 23.35
N ARG A 309 -2.09 -3.20 22.27
CA ARG A 309 -2.76 -4.30 21.55
C ARG A 309 -2.04 -4.75 20.29
N ILE A 310 -0.94 -4.08 19.94
CA ILE A 310 -0.14 -4.43 18.74
C ILE A 310 1.29 -4.85 19.07
N VAL A 311 1.83 -4.47 20.22
CA VAL A 311 3.22 -4.77 20.59
C VAL A 311 3.35 -6.04 21.41
N ASP A 312 4.53 -6.66 21.33
CA ASP A 312 4.87 -7.88 22.06
C ASP A 312 4.72 -7.67 23.57
N ASP A 313 4.04 -8.62 24.26
CA ASP A 313 3.84 -8.61 25.71
C ASP A 313 3.14 -7.34 26.23
N SER A 314 2.51 -6.54 25.36
CA SER A 314 2.02 -5.17 25.64
C SER A 314 3.09 -4.28 26.29
N ALA A 315 4.36 -4.54 26.01
CA ALA A 315 5.52 -3.88 26.60
C ALA A 315 5.96 -2.68 25.76
N PHE A 316 6.04 -1.51 26.38
CA PHE A 316 6.40 -0.25 25.75
C PHE A 316 7.35 0.56 26.62
N ASP A 317 8.41 1.07 26.05
CA ASP A 317 9.37 1.97 26.73
C ASP A 317 9.20 3.38 26.19
N GLU A 318 8.35 4.15 26.88
CA GLU A 318 7.91 5.47 26.42
C GLU A 318 9.03 6.51 26.60
N PHE A 319 9.40 7.16 25.50
CA PHE A 319 10.40 8.22 25.46
C PHE A 319 9.76 9.59 25.71
N LYS A 320 10.33 10.37 26.64
CA LYS A 320 9.87 11.72 27.02
C LYS A 320 8.36 11.77 27.35
N ARG A 321 7.89 10.87 28.20
CA ARG A 321 6.47 10.70 28.54
C ARG A 321 5.78 12.00 28.98
N TYR A 322 6.50 12.86 29.72
CA TYR A 322 5.95 14.08 30.32
C TYR A 322 6.22 15.35 29.52
N TYR A 323 6.77 15.22 28.32
CA TYR A 323 7.05 16.34 27.42
C TYR A 323 6.43 16.10 26.05
N GLY A 324 5.69 17.08 25.51
CA GLY A 324 5.01 16.96 24.23
C GLY A 324 4.06 15.76 24.19
N ASP A 325 3.17 15.65 25.18
CA ASP A 325 2.33 14.48 25.47
C ASP A 325 1.26 14.19 24.41
N THR A 326 1.00 15.13 23.51
CA THR A 326 0.13 14.92 22.33
C THR A 326 0.79 14.09 21.22
N LEU A 327 2.07 13.75 21.37
CA LEU A 327 2.78 12.78 20.56
C LEU A 327 3.43 11.73 21.48
N VAL A 328 3.00 10.50 21.38
CA VAL A 328 3.58 9.37 22.09
C VAL A 328 4.69 8.77 21.26
N THR A 329 5.88 8.63 21.85
CA THR A 329 7.06 8.02 21.20
C THR A 329 7.67 7.00 22.14
N GLY A 330 8.18 5.90 21.62
CA GLY A 330 8.84 4.88 22.45
C GLY A 330 9.26 3.64 21.69
N PHE A 331 9.99 2.79 22.38
CA PHE A 331 10.51 1.54 21.85
C PHE A 331 9.63 0.36 22.23
N ALA A 332 9.47 -0.59 21.31
CA ALA A 332 8.73 -1.81 21.51
C ALA A 332 9.28 -2.95 20.62
N HIS A 333 8.61 -4.09 20.65
CA HIS A 333 8.81 -5.17 19.69
C HIS A 333 7.48 -5.54 19.03
N ILE A 334 7.52 -5.91 17.76
CA ILE A 334 6.39 -6.49 17.02
C ILE A 334 6.89 -7.75 16.34
N HIS A 335 6.29 -8.90 16.66
CA HIS A 335 6.76 -10.21 16.23
C HIS A 335 8.28 -10.39 16.41
N GLY A 336 8.79 -9.96 17.55
CA GLY A 336 10.21 -10.02 17.91
C GLY A 336 11.09 -8.95 17.26
N HIS A 337 10.61 -8.17 16.30
CA HIS A 337 11.37 -7.10 15.66
C HIS A 337 11.37 -5.85 16.55
N PRO A 338 12.55 -5.26 16.87
CA PRO A 338 12.61 -4.00 17.58
C PRO A 338 12.07 -2.88 16.68
N VAL A 339 11.23 -2.02 17.24
CA VAL A 339 10.60 -0.89 16.54
C VAL A 339 10.59 0.37 17.42
N GLY A 340 10.67 1.52 16.77
CA GLY A 340 10.33 2.81 17.34
C GLY A 340 8.93 3.20 16.90
N ILE A 341 8.06 3.54 17.83
CA ILE A 341 6.68 3.95 17.57
C ILE A 341 6.56 5.45 17.74
N VAL A 342 5.95 6.12 16.76
CA VAL A 342 5.56 7.53 16.77
C VAL A 342 4.05 7.59 16.55
N ALA A 343 3.29 8.02 17.55
CA ALA A 343 1.83 7.91 17.55
C ALA A 343 1.18 9.22 18.00
N ASN A 344 0.17 9.68 17.28
CA ASN A 344 -0.59 10.87 17.65
C ASN A 344 -1.50 10.58 18.86
N ASN A 345 -1.50 11.52 19.81
CA ASN A 345 -2.38 11.54 20.96
C ASN A 345 -3.07 12.91 21.11
N GLY A 346 -3.25 13.61 20.00
CA GLY A 346 -3.84 14.94 19.90
C GLY A 346 -3.19 15.79 18.82
N VAL A 347 -3.42 17.10 18.89
CA VAL A 347 -2.86 18.11 17.98
C VAL A 347 -1.34 18.22 18.18
N LEU A 348 -0.58 18.45 17.12
CA LEU A 348 0.86 18.66 17.20
C LEU A 348 1.19 20.10 17.62
N PHE A 349 1.89 20.22 18.74
CA PHE A 349 2.51 21.44 19.23
C PHE A 349 4.01 21.46 18.90
N SER A 350 4.68 22.57 19.17
CA SER A 350 6.13 22.73 18.97
C SER A 350 6.92 21.67 19.74
N GLU A 351 6.55 21.41 20.99
CA GLU A 351 7.17 20.42 21.86
C GLU A 351 7.01 18.98 21.29
N SER A 352 5.81 18.67 20.81
CA SER A 352 5.52 17.37 20.20
C SER A 352 6.36 17.16 18.94
N ALA A 353 6.49 18.19 18.11
CA ALA A 353 7.30 18.14 16.90
C ALA A 353 8.80 17.93 17.20
N VAL A 354 9.35 18.67 18.17
CA VAL A 354 10.76 18.53 18.58
C VAL A 354 11.02 17.17 19.23
N LYS A 355 10.09 16.68 20.07
CA LYS A 355 10.16 15.32 20.64
C LYS A 355 10.20 14.27 19.55
N GLY A 356 9.30 14.37 18.56
CA GLY A 356 9.22 13.44 17.44
C GLY A 356 10.51 13.44 16.60
N ALA A 357 11.03 14.62 16.26
CA ALA A 357 12.29 14.75 15.53
C ALA A 357 13.45 14.06 16.26
N HIS A 358 13.64 14.35 17.55
CA HIS A 358 14.68 13.75 18.38
C HIS A 358 14.54 12.22 18.44
N PHE A 359 13.30 11.71 18.60
CA PHE A 359 13.08 10.27 18.68
C PHE A 359 13.37 9.56 17.34
N ILE A 360 13.01 10.18 16.21
CA ILE A 360 13.32 9.66 14.87
C ILE A 360 14.84 9.62 14.65
N GLU A 361 15.57 10.66 15.08
CA GLU A 361 17.05 10.68 15.00
C GLU A 361 17.67 9.53 15.81
N LEU A 362 17.17 9.26 17.02
CA LEU A 362 17.63 8.12 17.83
C LEU A 362 17.37 6.78 17.12
N CYS A 363 16.18 6.59 16.57
CA CYS A 363 15.85 5.37 15.84
C CYS A 363 16.73 5.21 14.59
N ALA A 364 16.93 6.29 13.84
CA ALA A 364 17.77 6.31 12.63
C ALA A 364 19.24 5.95 12.97
N GLN A 365 19.82 6.55 14.01
CA GLN A 365 21.16 6.25 14.47
C GLN A 365 21.32 4.77 14.90
N ARG A 366 20.30 4.22 15.53
CA ARG A 366 20.27 2.84 16.05
C ARG A 366 19.81 1.81 15.01
N LYS A 367 19.48 2.25 13.80
CA LYS A 367 18.94 1.42 12.71
C LYS A 367 17.65 0.66 13.11
N ILE A 368 16.79 1.29 13.91
CA ILE A 368 15.52 0.73 14.38
C ILE A 368 14.39 1.20 13.43
N PRO A 369 13.62 0.28 12.84
CA PRO A 369 12.46 0.61 12.03
C PRO A 369 11.43 1.47 12.77
N LEU A 370 10.75 2.35 12.05
CA LEU A 370 9.75 3.28 12.59
C LEU A 370 8.34 2.86 12.20
N ILE A 371 7.44 2.86 13.19
CA ILE A 371 6.00 2.68 13.01
C ILE A 371 5.31 4.00 13.34
N PHE A 372 4.55 4.54 12.39
CA PHE A 372 3.75 5.74 12.55
C PHE A 372 2.27 5.37 12.69
N LEU A 373 1.66 5.72 13.80
CA LEU A 373 0.22 5.58 14.03
C LEU A 373 -0.42 6.96 13.91
N GLN A 374 -1.07 7.21 12.76
CA GLN A 374 -1.65 8.51 12.46
C GLN A 374 -3.09 8.63 12.97
N ASN A 375 -3.32 9.60 13.84
CA ASN A 375 -4.62 10.18 14.14
C ASN A 375 -4.41 11.67 14.38
N ILE A 376 -4.22 12.43 13.29
CA ILE A 376 -3.78 13.83 13.34
C ILE A 376 -4.77 14.77 12.68
N THR A 377 -5.15 15.80 13.41
CA THR A 377 -5.99 16.90 12.92
C THR A 377 -5.18 18.06 12.35
N GLY A 378 -3.88 18.12 12.62
CA GLY A 378 -2.95 19.13 12.14
C GLY A 378 -1.98 19.61 13.22
N PHE A 379 -1.14 20.57 12.84
CA PHE A 379 -0.38 21.39 13.78
C PHE A 379 -1.29 22.44 14.42
N MET A 380 -0.99 22.83 15.66
CA MET A 380 -1.75 23.88 16.33
C MET A 380 -1.60 25.20 15.59
N VAL A 381 -2.67 25.94 15.50
CA VAL A 381 -2.76 27.24 14.80
C VAL A 381 -3.05 28.37 15.78
N GLY A 382 -2.66 29.58 15.43
CA GLY A 382 -2.92 30.81 16.21
C GLY A 382 -1.66 31.63 16.42
N SER A 383 -1.82 32.94 16.63
CA SER A 383 -0.71 33.90 16.74
C SER A 383 0.34 33.51 17.77
N LYS A 384 -0.08 33.01 18.93
CA LYS A 384 0.81 32.52 19.97
C LYS A 384 1.78 31.45 19.43
N TYR A 385 1.26 30.43 18.76
CA TYR A 385 2.05 29.31 18.27
C TYR A 385 2.94 29.67 17.10
N GLU A 386 2.47 30.58 16.23
CA GLU A 386 3.28 31.12 15.13
C GLU A 386 4.47 31.94 15.70
N HIS A 387 4.24 32.79 16.70
CA HIS A 387 5.30 33.56 17.37
C HIS A 387 6.28 32.65 18.13
N GLU A 388 5.83 31.55 18.68
CA GLU A 388 6.67 30.52 19.32
C GLU A 388 7.43 29.65 18.31
N GLY A 389 7.17 29.79 17.01
CA GLY A 389 7.89 29.16 15.92
C GLY A 389 7.40 27.77 15.57
N ILE A 390 6.08 27.50 15.61
CA ILE A 390 5.47 26.20 15.24
C ILE A 390 5.90 25.75 13.86
N ALA A 391 6.00 26.65 12.87
CA ALA A 391 6.48 26.33 11.52
C ALA A 391 7.90 25.78 11.52
N LYS A 392 8.81 26.41 12.27
CA LYS A 392 10.20 25.99 12.44
C LYS A 392 10.30 24.62 13.13
N HIS A 393 9.54 24.43 14.20
CA HIS A 393 9.57 23.18 14.96
C HIS A 393 8.88 22.03 14.22
N GLY A 394 7.77 22.31 13.55
CA GLY A 394 7.11 21.35 12.65
C GLY A 394 8.02 20.90 11.51
N ALA A 395 8.76 21.84 10.90
CA ALA A 395 9.73 21.52 9.85
C ALA A 395 10.85 20.58 10.32
N LYS A 396 11.26 20.64 11.61
CA LYS A 396 12.24 19.67 12.16
C LYS A 396 11.69 18.25 12.12
N LEU A 397 10.44 18.05 12.56
CA LEU A 397 9.80 16.74 12.50
C LEU A 397 9.69 16.23 11.05
N VAL A 398 9.20 17.08 10.16
CA VAL A 398 9.06 16.75 8.73
C VAL A 398 10.40 16.40 8.09
N THR A 399 11.47 17.16 8.41
CA THR A 399 12.84 16.88 7.93
C THR A 399 13.37 15.55 8.48
N ALA A 400 13.15 15.27 9.77
CA ALA A 400 13.56 14.01 10.37
C ALA A 400 12.88 12.81 9.70
N VAL A 401 11.58 12.89 9.47
CA VAL A 401 10.82 11.86 8.74
C VAL A 401 11.34 11.65 7.33
N ALA A 402 11.56 12.75 6.59
CA ALA A 402 12.01 12.70 5.19
C ALA A 402 13.41 12.10 5.04
N CYS A 403 14.32 12.43 5.96
CA CYS A 403 15.72 12.00 5.87
C CYS A 403 15.99 10.60 6.46
N ALA A 404 15.14 10.11 7.35
CA ALA A 404 15.33 8.80 7.98
C ALA A 404 15.34 7.67 6.95
N ARG A 405 16.42 6.86 6.95
CA ARG A 405 16.64 5.74 6.03
C ARG A 405 16.26 4.37 6.61
N VAL A 406 15.88 4.33 7.87
CA VAL A 406 15.31 3.11 8.46
C VAL A 406 13.95 2.80 7.81
N PRO A 407 13.54 1.52 7.74
CA PRO A 407 12.21 1.17 7.26
C PRO A 407 11.13 1.93 8.03
N LYS A 408 10.19 2.52 7.30
CA LYS A 408 9.07 3.33 7.85
C LYS A 408 7.76 2.69 7.43
N PHE A 409 6.89 2.42 8.39
CA PHE A 409 5.56 1.88 8.17
C PHE A 409 4.54 2.80 8.80
N THR A 410 3.47 3.11 8.06
CA THR A 410 2.44 4.03 8.52
C THR A 410 1.09 3.34 8.54
N VAL A 411 0.34 3.54 9.62
CA VAL A 411 -1.06 3.12 9.73
C VAL A 411 -1.90 4.34 10.10
N LEU A 412 -2.83 4.71 9.22
CA LEU A 412 -3.85 5.71 9.51
C LEU A 412 -4.93 5.05 10.35
N ILE A 413 -4.92 5.31 11.66
CA ILE A 413 -5.88 4.76 12.62
C ILE A 413 -7.07 5.67 12.86
N GLY A 414 -7.06 6.86 12.25
CA GLY A 414 -8.09 7.89 12.36
C GLY A 414 -7.87 9.00 11.34
N GLY A 415 -7.92 10.25 11.77
CA GLY A 415 -7.72 11.39 10.89
C GLY A 415 -6.28 11.53 10.38
N SER A 416 -6.14 12.03 9.16
CA SER A 416 -4.84 12.40 8.55
C SER A 416 -5.03 13.68 7.75
N PHE A 417 -4.83 14.83 8.41
CA PHE A 417 -5.17 16.13 7.84
C PHE A 417 -3.97 17.06 7.76
N GLY A 418 -3.87 17.78 6.63
CA GLY A 418 -2.90 18.85 6.40
C GLY A 418 -1.45 18.42 6.55
N ALA A 419 -0.60 19.37 6.96
CA ALA A 419 0.84 19.13 7.15
C ALA A 419 1.17 18.14 8.28
N GLY A 420 0.21 17.82 9.16
CA GLY A 420 0.34 16.74 10.13
C GLY A 420 0.59 15.39 9.47
N ASN A 421 -0.03 15.15 8.30
CA ASN A 421 0.24 13.97 7.47
C ASN A 421 1.74 13.85 7.13
N TYR A 422 2.41 14.96 6.83
CA TYR A 422 3.83 14.98 6.47
C TYR A 422 4.72 14.61 7.66
N GLY A 423 4.48 15.22 8.82
CA GLY A 423 5.21 14.93 10.06
C GLY A 423 5.00 13.50 10.59
N MET A 424 3.94 12.84 10.15
CA MET A 424 3.60 11.47 10.52
C MET A 424 3.83 10.45 9.40
N CYS A 425 4.74 10.74 8.48
CA CYS A 425 5.13 9.85 7.38
C CYS A 425 3.95 9.42 6.48
N GLY A 426 3.20 10.40 5.95
CA GLY A 426 2.19 10.14 4.93
C GLY A 426 2.78 9.66 3.61
N ARG A 427 1.94 9.37 2.62
CA ARG A 427 2.34 8.76 1.34
C ARG A 427 3.49 9.47 0.62
N ALA A 428 3.49 10.81 0.63
CA ALA A 428 4.53 11.62 -0.01
C ALA A 428 5.90 11.58 0.71
N TYR A 429 5.94 11.06 1.95
CA TYR A 429 7.16 10.91 2.76
C TYR A 429 7.77 9.51 2.70
N ASP A 430 7.35 8.78 1.68
CA ASP A 430 8.00 7.57 1.22
C ASP A 430 8.07 6.44 2.26
N PRO A 431 6.93 6.10 2.93
CA PRO A 431 6.90 4.92 3.78
C PRO A 431 7.15 3.65 2.96
N ASN A 432 7.73 2.64 3.56
CA ASN A 432 7.89 1.31 2.96
C ASN A 432 6.51 0.75 2.60
N LEU A 433 5.58 0.77 3.54
CA LEU A 433 4.17 0.47 3.36
C LEU A 433 3.32 1.43 4.18
N LEU A 434 2.15 1.77 3.66
CA LEU A 434 1.16 2.60 4.33
C LEU A 434 -0.22 1.94 4.25
N PHE A 435 -0.85 1.76 5.39
CA PHE A 435 -2.18 1.17 5.51
C PHE A 435 -3.17 2.14 6.14
N MET A 436 -4.45 1.92 5.87
CA MET A 436 -5.54 2.65 6.49
C MET A 436 -6.49 1.71 7.22
N TRP A 437 -7.04 2.14 8.35
CA TRP A 437 -8.21 1.49 8.95
C TRP A 437 -9.49 1.97 8.27
N PRO A 438 -10.60 1.21 8.34
CA PRO A 438 -11.84 1.55 7.65
C PRO A 438 -12.48 2.87 8.10
N ASN A 439 -12.22 3.30 9.33
CA ASN A 439 -12.67 4.58 9.91
C ASN A 439 -11.79 5.78 9.55
N ALA A 440 -10.63 5.57 8.93
CA ALA A 440 -9.69 6.65 8.65
C ALA A 440 -10.26 7.68 7.66
N ARG A 441 -9.79 8.92 7.75
CA ARG A 441 -10.10 9.99 6.78
C ARG A 441 -8.83 10.75 6.44
N ILE A 442 -8.65 11.05 5.16
CA ILE A 442 -7.49 11.79 4.66
C ILE A 442 -7.92 12.95 3.77
N SER A 443 -7.46 14.16 4.08
CA SER A 443 -7.64 15.35 3.24
C SER A 443 -6.72 16.48 3.69
N VAL A 444 -6.74 17.60 2.95
CA VAL A 444 -5.95 18.81 3.32
C VAL A 444 -6.38 19.41 4.65
N MET A 445 -7.67 19.28 5.02
CA MET A 445 -8.26 19.68 6.30
C MET A 445 -9.59 18.97 6.48
N GLY A 446 -10.18 19.00 7.66
CA GLY A 446 -11.52 18.46 7.91
C GLY A 446 -12.57 19.14 7.03
N GLY A 447 -13.56 18.40 6.54
CA GLY A 447 -14.62 18.93 5.66
C GLY A 447 -15.41 20.09 6.27
N GLU A 448 -15.65 20.06 7.57
CA GLU A 448 -16.30 21.17 8.28
C GLU A 448 -15.44 22.44 8.28
N GLN A 449 -14.13 22.31 8.49
CA GLN A 449 -13.20 23.43 8.45
C GLN A 449 -13.11 24.01 7.03
N ALA A 450 -13.01 23.16 6.01
CA ALA A 450 -12.97 23.58 4.61
C ALA A 450 -14.24 24.35 4.23
N ALA A 451 -15.42 23.82 4.57
CA ALA A 451 -16.70 24.47 4.35
C ALA A 451 -16.81 25.81 5.08
N GLY A 452 -16.32 25.89 6.32
CA GLY A 452 -16.27 27.11 7.12
C GLY A 452 -15.39 28.19 6.49
N VAL A 453 -14.18 27.85 6.03
CA VAL A 453 -13.27 28.79 5.35
C VAL A 453 -13.90 29.34 4.07
N LEU A 454 -14.48 28.47 3.23
CA LEU A 454 -15.14 28.91 2.00
C LEU A 454 -16.37 29.79 2.28
N ALA A 455 -17.14 29.46 3.32
CA ALA A 455 -18.27 30.26 3.74
C ALA A 455 -17.85 31.66 4.26
N GLN A 456 -16.74 31.73 5.01
CA GLN A 456 -16.19 33.01 5.47
C GLN A 456 -15.80 33.91 4.29
N VAL A 457 -15.08 33.35 3.30
CA VAL A 457 -14.70 34.11 2.08
C VAL A 457 -15.94 34.60 1.33
N LYS A 458 -16.95 33.73 1.20
CA LYS A 458 -18.22 34.10 0.52
C LYS A 458 -18.97 35.16 1.30
N ARG A 459 -19.03 35.08 2.63
CA ARG A 459 -19.67 36.07 3.50
C ARG A 459 -19.02 37.45 3.33
N GLU A 460 -17.69 37.53 3.39
CA GLU A 460 -16.95 38.78 3.21
C GLU A 460 -17.15 39.38 1.81
N GLN A 461 -17.36 38.57 0.79
CA GLN A 461 -17.72 39.01 -0.55
C GLN A 461 -19.12 39.64 -0.55
N LEU A 462 -20.14 38.97 -0.02
CA LEU A 462 -21.53 39.43 0.01
C LEU A 462 -21.68 40.71 0.84
N GLU A 463 -20.96 40.80 1.98
CA GLU A 463 -20.94 42.04 2.80
C GLU A 463 -20.39 43.23 2.01
N ARG A 464 -19.32 43.04 1.22
CA ARG A 464 -18.80 44.10 0.32
C ARG A 464 -19.79 44.50 -0.77
N GLU A 465 -20.63 43.59 -1.22
CA GLU A 465 -21.69 43.82 -2.21
C GLU A 465 -23.00 44.35 -1.59
N GLY A 466 -23.05 44.50 -0.24
CA GLY A 466 -24.24 44.92 0.49
C GLY A 466 -25.38 43.91 0.49
N GLN A 467 -25.08 42.64 0.28
CA GLN A 467 -26.04 41.55 0.23
C GLN A 467 -26.13 40.85 1.59
N ALA A 468 -27.35 40.53 2.02
CA ALA A 468 -27.58 39.70 3.20
C ALA A 468 -27.45 38.21 2.85
N TRP A 469 -26.91 37.42 3.79
CA TRP A 469 -26.79 35.98 3.65
C TRP A 469 -27.43 35.31 4.85
N SER A 470 -28.47 34.52 4.63
CA SER A 470 -29.17 33.84 5.70
C SER A 470 -28.35 32.64 6.22
N ALA A 471 -28.61 32.21 7.46
CA ALA A 471 -27.99 31.01 8.03
C ALA A 471 -28.35 29.73 7.22
N GLU A 472 -29.54 29.70 6.64
CA GLU A 472 -30.03 28.60 5.81
C GLU A 472 -29.27 28.54 4.47
N ASP A 473 -29.07 29.69 3.82
CA ASP A 473 -28.27 29.77 2.59
C ASP A 473 -26.80 29.41 2.84
N GLU A 474 -26.24 29.85 3.98
CA GLU A 474 -24.88 29.47 4.38
C GLU A 474 -24.77 27.98 4.58
N GLU A 475 -25.71 27.32 5.26
CA GLU A 475 -25.70 25.88 5.47
C GLU A 475 -25.86 25.11 4.14
N ALA A 476 -26.72 25.60 3.24
CA ALA A 476 -26.87 25.05 1.90
C ALA A 476 -25.57 25.18 1.08
N PHE A 477 -24.83 26.27 1.24
CA PHE A 477 -23.53 26.48 0.61
C PHE A 477 -22.44 25.57 1.16
N LYS A 478 -22.42 25.29 2.46
CA LYS A 478 -21.43 24.43 3.13
C LYS A 478 -21.59 22.94 2.80
N ARG A 479 -22.83 22.48 2.65
CA ARG A 479 -23.17 21.05 2.50
C ARG A 479 -22.42 20.35 1.36
N PRO A 480 -22.36 20.85 0.11
CA PRO A 480 -21.66 20.18 -0.98
C PRO A 480 -20.16 19.96 -0.68
N THR A 481 -19.53 20.95 -0.03
CA THR A 481 -18.11 20.84 0.35
C THR A 481 -17.90 19.75 1.40
N ARG A 482 -18.76 19.67 2.42
CA ARG A 482 -18.68 18.60 3.44
C ARG A 482 -18.85 17.21 2.81
N GLU A 483 -19.86 17.05 1.97
CA GLU A 483 -20.13 15.79 1.27
C GLU A 483 -18.96 15.38 0.37
N GLN A 484 -18.37 16.32 -0.36
CA GLN A 484 -17.19 16.08 -1.19
C GLN A 484 -16.00 15.62 -0.36
N TYR A 485 -15.69 16.29 0.75
CA TYR A 485 -14.56 15.96 1.61
C TYR A 485 -14.75 14.60 2.32
N GLU A 486 -15.98 14.30 2.78
CA GLU A 486 -16.30 13.02 3.36
C GLU A 486 -16.13 11.88 2.35
N HIS A 487 -16.64 12.08 1.12
CA HIS A 487 -16.50 11.09 0.05
C HIS A 487 -15.03 10.89 -0.36
N GLN A 488 -14.31 11.98 -0.63
CA GLN A 488 -12.93 11.90 -1.12
C GLN A 488 -11.92 11.51 -0.04
N GLY A 489 -12.21 11.81 1.22
CA GLY A 489 -11.38 11.42 2.36
C GLY A 489 -11.56 9.97 2.82
N HIS A 490 -12.57 9.27 2.30
CA HIS A 490 -12.92 7.92 2.71
C HIS A 490 -11.85 6.89 2.26
N PRO A 491 -11.50 5.86 3.08
CA PRO A 491 -10.48 4.87 2.75
C PRO A 491 -10.71 4.15 1.42
N THR A 492 -11.96 3.82 1.08
CA THR A 492 -12.26 3.16 -0.21
C THR A 492 -11.96 4.06 -1.41
N TYR A 493 -12.17 5.38 -1.29
CA TYR A 493 -11.82 6.34 -2.33
C TYR A 493 -10.30 6.50 -2.46
N ALA A 494 -9.61 6.63 -1.33
CA ALA A 494 -8.16 6.76 -1.25
C ALA A 494 -7.46 5.52 -1.82
N SER A 495 -7.85 4.33 -1.34
CA SER A 495 -7.26 3.05 -1.74
C SER A 495 -7.54 2.72 -3.20
N ALA A 496 -8.73 3.05 -3.72
CA ALA A 496 -9.04 2.93 -5.15
C ALA A 496 -8.07 3.69 -6.05
N ARG A 497 -7.42 4.75 -5.53
CA ARG A 497 -6.45 5.61 -6.21
C ARG A 497 -5.00 5.36 -5.81
N LEU A 498 -4.76 4.32 -5.01
CA LEU A 498 -3.43 3.93 -4.49
C LEU A 498 -2.78 5.04 -3.65
N TRP A 499 -3.55 5.73 -2.81
CA TRP A 499 -2.99 6.65 -1.81
C TRP A 499 -2.45 5.90 -0.59
N ASP A 500 -2.78 4.62 -0.47
CA ASP A 500 -2.28 3.65 0.50
C ASP A 500 -1.85 2.35 -0.20
N ASP A 501 -1.39 1.39 0.58
CA ASP A 501 -1.09 0.03 0.13
C ASP A 501 -2.18 -0.97 0.56
N GLY A 502 -3.22 -0.52 1.24
CA GLY A 502 -4.41 -1.29 1.58
C GLY A 502 -5.17 -0.78 2.79
N VAL A 503 -6.48 -1.05 2.79
CA VAL A 503 -7.32 -0.88 3.97
C VAL A 503 -7.32 -2.19 4.74
N ILE A 504 -6.97 -2.14 6.02
CA ILE A 504 -6.79 -3.32 6.87
C ILE A 504 -7.77 -3.34 8.04
N ASP A 505 -8.12 -4.52 8.49
CA ASP A 505 -8.84 -4.73 9.73
C ASP A 505 -7.97 -4.29 10.93
N PRO A 506 -8.47 -3.41 11.82
CA PRO A 506 -7.73 -2.97 13.00
C PRO A 506 -7.10 -4.11 13.81
N ALA A 507 -7.82 -5.20 14.01
CA ALA A 507 -7.32 -6.36 14.77
C ALA A 507 -6.14 -7.09 14.10
N GLN A 508 -5.96 -6.93 12.78
CA GLN A 508 -4.86 -7.53 12.02
C GLN A 508 -3.61 -6.64 11.94
N THR A 509 -3.64 -5.44 12.51
CA THR A 509 -2.56 -4.45 12.40
C THR A 509 -1.21 -5.03 12.82
N ARG A 510 -1.16 -5.79 13.91
CA ARG A 510 0.06 -6.44 14.40
C ARG A 510 0.66 -7.39 13.35
N ASP A 511 -0.14 -8.25 12.75
CA ASP A 511 0.32 -9.27 11.81
C ASP A 511 0.77 -8.63 10.50
N VAL A 512 0.01 -7.64 10.00
CA VAL A 512 0.38 -6.86 8.82
C VAL A 512 1.73 -6.15 9.01
N LEU A 513 1.94 -5.52 10.17
CA LEU A 513 3.21 -4.88 10.49
C LEU A 513 4.34 -5.91 10.65
N GLY A 514 4.07 -7.08 11.25
CA GLY A 514 5.04 -8.17 11.37
C GLY A 514 5.52 -8.68 10.02
N LEU A 515 4.61 -8.94 9.09
CA LEU A 515 4.93 -9.34 7.72
C LEU A 515 5.72 -8.24 6.98
N SER A 516 5.33 -6.99 7.17
CA SER A 516 6.00 -5.83 6.56
C SER A 516 7.44 -5.69 7.07
N LEU A 517 7.66 -5.85 8.38
CA LEU A 517 8.98 -5.83 9.02
C LEU A 517 9.85 -6.98 8.54
N ALA A 518 9.30 -8.21 8.48
CA ALA A 518 10.02 -9.38 8.00
C ALA A 518 10.49 -9.22 6.55
N ALA A 519 9.63 -8.66 5.68
CA ALA A 519 9.96 -8.36 4.30
C ALA A 519 11.06 -7.29 4.18
N ALA A 520 10.99 -6.24 4.99
CA ALA A 520 11.99 -5.17 4.98
C ALA A 520 13.40 -5.65 5.37
N MET A 521 13.52 -6.74 6.12
CA MET A 521 14.81 -7.30 6.51
C MET A 521 15.57 -7.99 5.36
N ASN A 522 14.99 -8.11 4.18
CA ASN A 522 15.75 -8.53 2.99
C ASN A 522 16.71 -7.43 2.50
N ALA A 523 16.42 -6.16 2.77
CA ALA A 523 17.30 -5.03 2.50
C ALA A 523 18.22 -4.72 3.69
N GLU A 524 19.38 -4.14 3.41
CA GLU A 524 20.23 -3.53 4.42
C GLU A 524 19.61 -2.21 4.88
N ILE A 525 19.69 -1.92 6.18
CA ILE A 525 19.30 -0.62 6.72
C ILE A 525 20.45 0.35 6.49
N GLU A 526 20.22 1.31 5.61
CA GLU A 526 21.21 2.32 5.22
C GLU A 526 21.53 3.29 6.38
N ASP A 527 22.70 3.93 6.29
CA ASP A 527 23.04 5.01 7.20
C ASP A 527 22.25 6.27 6.86
N THR A 528 21.64 6.86 7.89
CA THR A 528 20.89 8.11 7.75
C THR A 528 21.81 9.32 7.81
N LYS A 529 21.60 10.26 6.88
CA LYS A 529 22.20 11.60 6.91
C LYS A 529 21.08 12.62 6.95
N PHE A 530 21.08 13.46 7.97
CA PHE A 530 20.11 14.55 8.09
C PHE A 530 20.62 15.80 7.37
N GLY A 531 19.69 16.56 6.82
CA GLY A 531 19.95 17.91 6.34
C GLY A 531 20.09 18.92 7.49
N VAL A 532 20.18 20.20 7.15
CA VAL A 532 20.26 21.27 8.13
C VAL A 532 18.90 21.48 8.79
N PHE A 533 18.83 21.36 10.11
CA PHE A 533 17.67 21.75 10.89
C PHE A 533 17.73 23.24 11.22
N ARG A 534 16.65 23.97 10.94
CA ARG A 534 16.53 25.37 11.35
C ARG A 534 16.30 25.43 12.88
N MET A 535 17.14 26.17 13.59
CA MET A 535 17.09 26.30 15.06
C MET A 535 16.21 27.47 15.50
#